data_21c461065b4f44fc6831c2c2177f48b7
#
_entry.id   21c461065b4f44fc6831c2c2177f48b7
#
_cell.length_a   1.000
_cell.length_b   1.000
_cell.length_c   1.000
_cell.angle_alpha   90.00
_cell.angle_beta   90.00
_cell.angle_gamma   90.00
#
_symmetry.space_group_name_H-M   'P 1'
#
loop_
_entity.id
_entity.type
_entity.pdbx_description
1 polymer ?
#
loop_
_entity_poly.entity_id
_entity_poly.type
_entity_poly.pdbx_seq_one_letter_code
_entity_poly.pdbx_strand_id
1 'polypeptide(L)' 'ERTLDMIETVVALLMIVNSEIKEHRIQESLSVCLKGKRTAEREYSQGVRYQCLKSKAELEQNIDGSWTIKALIME' A
#
# COMPACT_ATOMS: atom_id res chain seq x y z
N GLU A 1 -22.11 13.13 -10.54
CA GLU A 1 -21.37 11.91 -10.75
C GLU A 1 -20.62 11.46 -9.53
N ARG A 2 -20.75 10.24 -9.19
CA ARG A 2 -20.24 9.73 -7.95
C ARG A 2 -19.01 8.83 -8.18
N THR A 3 -17.96 9.08 -7.45
CA THR A 3 -16.81 8.21 -7.43
C THR A 3 -17.18 6.96 -6.62
N LEU A 4 -16.82 5.80 -7.10
CA LEU A 4 -17.05 4.58 -6.36
C LEU A 4 -15.94 4.40 -5.33
N ASP A 5 -16.28 4.61 -4.08
CA ASP A 5 -15.37 4.38 -2.98
C ASP A 5 -15.76 3.08 -2.27
N MET A 6 -14.80 2.34 -1.83
CA MET A 6 -15.02 1.05 -1.21
C MET A 6 -14.06 0.91 -0.04
N ILE A 7 -14.55 0.34 1.05
CA ILE A 7 -13.70 0.03 2.20
C ILE A 7 -13.51 -1.48 2.26
N GLU A 8 -12.28 -1.92 2.17
CA GLU A 8 -11.93 -3.33 2.23
C GLU A 8 -10.65 -3.55 3.01
N THR A 9 -10.49 -4.76 3.51
CA THR A 9 -9.23 -5.17 4.10
C THR A 9 -8.27 -5.53 2.98
N VAL A 10 -7.12 -4.90 2.97
CA VAL A 10 -6.10 -5.14 1.95
C VAL A 10 -4.75 -5.36 2.61
N VAL A 11 -3.84 -5.97 1.86
CA VAL A 11 -2.43 -6.03 2.23
C VAL A 11 -1.74 -4.92 1.46
N ALA A 12 -1.06 -4.05 2.15
CA ALA A 12 -0.38 -2.92 1.55
C ALA A 12 1.11 -2.95 1.83
N LEU A 13 1.90 -2.61 0.82
CA LEU A 13 3.33 -2.38 0.97
C LEU A 13 3.53 -0.88 1.15
N LEU A 14 4.08 -0.50 2.28
CA LEU A 14 4.33 0.89 2.61
C LEU A 14 5.79 1.23 2.40
N MET A 15 6.03 2.37 1.75
CA MET A 15 7.36 2.94 1.63
C MET A 15 7.45 4.11 2.59
N ILE A 16 8.34 4.00 3.56
CA ILE A 16 8.48 4.97 4.64
C ILE A 16 9.84 5.66 4.53
N VAL A 17 9.81 6.97 4.44
CA VAL A 17 11.03 7.79 4.35
C VAL A 17 10.98 8.83 5.46
N ASN A 18 11.99 8.88 6.30
CA ASN A 18 12.06 9.81 7.43
C ASN A 18 10.82 9.75 8.31
N SER A 19 10.37 8.55 8.62
CA SER A 19 9.21 8.28 9.46
C SER A 19 7.86 8.71 8.86
N GLU A 20 7.85 9.03 7.57
CA GLU A 20 6.62 9.37 6.86
C GLU A 20 6.30 8.33 5.79
N ILE A 21 5.04 7.98 5.66
CA ILE A 21 4.59 7.09 4.59
C ILE A 21 4.54 7.89 3.31
N LYS A 22 5.42 7.56 2.37
CA LYS A 22 5.47 8.26 1.08
C LYS A 22 4.66 7.55 0.00
N GLU A 23 4.47 6.25 0.15
CA GLU A 23 3.78 5.48 -0.86
C GLU A 23 3.16 4.26 -0.23
N HIS A 24 2.01 3.84 -0.73
CA HIS A 24 1.40 2.57 -0.35
C HIS A 24 0.83 1.91 -1.59
N ARG A 25 1.08 0.61 -1.72
CA ARG A 25 0.63 -0.18 -2.85
C ARG A 25 -0.14 -1.39 -2.36
N ILE A 26 -1.23 -1.70 -3.03
CA ILE A 26 -2.03 -2.88 -2.74
C ILE A 26 -1.29 -4.10 -3.28
N GLN A 27 -1.18 -5.13 -2.44
CA GLN A 27 -0.57 -6.40 -2.82
C GLN A 27 -1.63 -7.49 -2.78
N GLU A 28 -1.45 -8.54 -3.56
CA GLU A 28 -2.41 -9.64 -3.62
C GLU A 28 -2.49 -10.43 -2.32
N SER A 29 -1.37 -10.57 -1.65
CA SER A 29 -1.31 -11.32 -0.40
C SER A 29 -0.11 -10.86 0.42
N LEU A 30 -0.05 -11.29 1.66
CA LEU A 30 1.07 -11.01 2.54
C LEU A 30 2.37 -11.60 1.99
N SER A 31 2.31 -12.80 1.42
CA SER A 31 3.46 -13.46 0.81
C SER A 31 4.04 -12.64 -0.33
N VAL A 32 3.20 -12.12 -1.21
CA VAL A 32 3.60 -11.28 -2.33
C VAL A 32 4.18 -9.96 -1.81
N CYS A 33 3.56 -9.40 -0.77
CA CYS A 33 4.03 -8.17 -0.14
C CYS A 33 5.44 -8.36 0.42
N LEU A 34 5.69 -9.46 1.11
CA LEU A 34 7.00 -9.75 1.70
C LEU A 34 8.08 -9.95 0.64
N LYS A 35 7.75 -10.56 -0.49
CA LYS A 35 8.67 -10.67 -1.62
C LYS A 35 9.03 -9.30 -2.18
N GLY A 36 8.03 -8.46 -2.38
CA GLY A 36 8.24 -7.10 -2.87
C GLY A 36 9.08 -6.28 -1.90
N LYS A 37 8.81 -6.43 -0.61
CA LYS A 37 9.57 -5.78 0.45
C LYS A 37 11.05 -6.15 0.38
N ARG A 38 11.37 -7.43 0.27
CA ARG A 38 12.76 -7.91 0.19
C ARG A 38 13.48 -7.36 -1.04
N THR A 39 12.80 -7.35 -2.18
CA THR A 39 13.36 -6.83 -3.41
C THR A 39 13.64 -5.33 -3.29
N ALA A 40 12.70 -4.59 -2.74
CA ALA A 40 12.84 -3.16 -2.57
C ALA A 40 13.96 -2.81 -1.58
N GLU A 41 14.07 -3.57 -0.50
CA GLU A 41 15.12 -3.35 0.51
C GLU A 41 16.52 -3.58 -0.03
N ARG A 42 16.67 -4.44 -1.03
CA ARG A 42 17.96 -4.63 -1.68
C ARG A 42 18.36 -3.44 -2.53
N GLU A 43 17.40 -2.75 -3.10
CA GLU A 43 17.66 -1.63 -4.00
C GLU A 43 17.83 -0.31 -3.25
N TYR A 44 17.12 -0.15 -2.13
CA TYR A 44 17.10 1.10 -1.38
C TYR A 44 17.44 0.83 0.08
N SER A 45 18.69 0.97 0.43
CA SER A 45 19.16 0.56 1.75
C SER A 45 19.25 1.65 2.79
N GLN A 46 19.24 2.91 2.39
CA GLN A 46 19.45 4.01 3.35
C GLN A 46 18.28 4.97 3.39
N GLY A 47 17.79 5.22 4.60
CA GLY A 47 16.75 6.21 4.81
C GLY A 47 15.37 5.79 4.35
N VAL A 48 15.24 4.60 3.80
CA VAL A 48 13.97 4.08 3.30
C VAL A 48 13.65 2.77 4.00
N ARG A 49 12.43 2.68 4.50
CA ARG A 49 11.94 1.46 5.16
C ARG A 49 10.71 0.99 4.43
N TYR A 50 10.53 -0.32 4.42
CA TYR A 50 9.34 -0.92 3.82
C TYR A 50 8.62 -1.74 4.87
N GLN A 51 7.31 -1.70 4.83
CA GLN A 51 6.50 -2.46 5.78
C GLN A 51 5.29 -3.04 5.06
N CYS A 52 5.00 -4.32 5.34
CA CYS A 52 3.77 -4.94 4.90
C CYS A 52 2.74 -4.82 6.00
N LEU A 53 1.57 -4.35 5.64
CA LEU A 53 0.49 -4.11 6.59
C LEU A 53 -0.82 -4.65 6.03
N LYS A 54 -1.54 -5.37 6.86
CA LYS A 54 -2.91 -5.78 6.53
C LYS A 54 -3.85 -4.88 7.30
N SER A 55 -4.65 -4.12 6.61
CA SER A 55 -5.52 -3.12 7.22
C SER A 55 -6.72 -2.84 6.33
N LYS A 56 -7.73 -2.24 6.91
CA LYS A 56 -8.82 -1.68 6.13
C LYS A 56 -8.32 -0.46 5.39
N ALA A 57 -8.80 -0.28 4.19
CA ALA A 57 -8.44 0.87 3.38
C ALA A 57 -9.66 1.37 2.62
N GLU A 58 -9.73 2.65 2.46
CA GLU A 58 -10.70 3.26 1.55
C GLU A 58 -10.07 3.26 0.17
N LEU A 59 -10.74 2.65 -0.79
CA LEU A 59 -10.26 2.48 -2.15
C LEU A 59 -11.03 3.38 -3.10
N GLU A 60 -10.34 3.85 -4.11
CA GLU A 60 -10.92 4.66 -5.17
C GLU A 60 -10.63 4.00 -6.51
N GLN A 61 -11.65 3.86 -7.33
CA GLN A 61 -11.49 3.28 -8.64
C GLN A 61 -11.00 4.34 -9.63
N ASN A 62 -9.96 4.01 -10.36
CA ASN A 62 -9.41 4.88 -11.39
C ASN A 62 -10.16 4.70 -12.71
N ILE A 63 -9.94 5.61 -13.62
CA ILE A 63 -10.59 5.59 -14.94
C ILE A 63 -10.32 4.29 -15.70
N ASP A 64 -9.12 3.73 -15.55
CA ASP A 64 -8.73 2.50 -16.22
C ASP A 64 -9.27 1.24 -15.54
N GLY A 65 -10.05 1.39 -14.49
CA GLY A 65 -10.62 0.26 -13.75
C GLY A 65 -9.78 -0.25 -12.59
N SER A 66 -8.55 0.23 -12.45
CA SER A 66 -7.70 -0.18 -11.33
C SER A 66 -8.12 0.51 -10.04
N TRP A 67 -7.66 -0.01 -8.92
CA TRP A 67 -7.99 0.53 -7.60
C TRP A 67 -6.74 1.12 -6.95
N THR A 68 -6.92 2.23 -6.29
CA THR A 68 -5.85 2.91 -5.54
C THR A 68 -6.31 3.13 -4.11
N ILE A 69 -5.40 3.06 -3.19
CA ILE A 69 -5.68 3.36 -1.79
C ILE A 69 -5.84 4.88 -1.65
N LYS A 70 -7.03 5.29 -1.29
CA LYS A 70 -7.32 6.69 -1.00
C LYS A 70 -6.86 7.04 0.41
N ALA A 71 -7.10 6.15 1.35
CA ALA A 71 -6.69 6.32 2.74
C ALA A 71 -6.61 4.97 3.43
N LEU A 72 -5.65 4.81 4.32
CA LEU A 72 -5.59 3.65 5.19
C LEU A 72 -6.37 3.96 6.46
N ILE A 73 -7.20 3.02 6.86
CA ILE A 73 -7.98 3.15 8.09
C ILE A 73 -7.23 2.38 9.17
N MET A 74 -6.50 3.10 9.99
CA MET A 74 -5.72 2.51 11.06
C MET A 74 -6.45 2.70 12.37
N GLU A 75 -6.62 1.62 13.08
CA GLU A 75 -7.26 1.66 14.39
C GLU A 75 -6.24 1.57 15.50
#